data_9eb493118d7f3f73b5f61555f0a98790
#
_entry.id   9eb493118d7f3f73b5f61555f0a98790
#
_cell.length_a   1.000
_cell.length_b   1.000
_cell.length_c   1.000
_cell.angle_alpha   90.00
_cell.angle_beta   90.00
_cell.angle_gamma   90.00
#
_symmetry.space_group_name_H-M   'P 1'
#
loop_
_entity.id
_entity.type
_entity.pdbx_description
1 polymer ?
#
loop_
_entity_poly.entity_id
_entity_poly.type
_entity_poly.pdbx_seq_one_letter_code
_entity_poly.pdbx_strand_id
1 'polypeptide(L)'
;MLLRGTPLLIALLLHLLVALLYWALIPLGMNWYRDQFGFASHRDIGLGIAQFYLFWMFIGAQPLIAVLRLLFAKLLVLAIPLAFASWTLMHNHPLRLVYFTVGPGLLALAAIVISAWYASPNRLPAAMDTAHA
;
A
#
# COMPACT_ATOMS: atom_id res chain seq x y z
N MET A 1 -15.13 -7.26 12.02
CA MET A 1 -14.49 -6.49 13.09
C MET A 1 -13.73 -5.32 12.47
N LEU A 2 -14.26 -4.11 12.61
CA LEU A 2 -13.73 -2.89 12.01
C LEU A 2 -13.14 -1.97 13.09
N LEU A 3 -12.15 -1.17 12.73
CA LEU A 3 -11.62 -0.10 13.60
C LEU A 3 -12.69 0.99 13.75
N ARG A 4 -12.72 1.66 14.91
CA ARG A 4 -13.63 2.78 15.22
C ARG A 4 -12.89 3.89 15.93
N GLY A 5 -13.38 5.12 15.78
CA GLY A 5 -12.83 6.30 16.47
C GLY A 5 -11.47 6.76 15.96
N THR A 6 -10.67 7.34 16.84
CA THR A 6 -9.35 7.92 16.54
C THR A 6 -8.39 6.97 15.82
N PRO A 7 -8.26 5.67 16.21
CA PRO A 7 -7.35 4.76 15.49
C PRO A 7 -7.79 4.49 14.05
N LEU A 8 -9.09 4.53 13.74
CA LEU A 8 -9.58 4.45 12.38
C LEU A 8 -9.16 5.69 11.56
N LEU A 9 -9.29 6.89 12.13
CA LEU A 9 -8.90 8.13 11.46
C LEU A 9 -7.40 8.12 11.13
N ILE A 10 -6.55 7.75 12.09
CA ILE A 10 -5.10 7.65 11.88
C ILE A 10 -4.78 6.62 10.79
N ALA A 11 -5.41 5.45 10.83
CA ALA A 11 -5.22 4.43 9.82
C ALA A 11 -5.64 4.92 8.41
N LEU A 12 -6.79 5.58 8.29
CA LEU A 12 -7.25 6.16 7.03
C LEU A 12 -6.29 7.22 6.49
N LEU A 13 -5.80 8.13 7.34
CA LEU A 13 -4.83 9.15 6.92
C LEU A 13 -3.51 8.55 6.47
N LEU A 14 -2.99 7.54 7.19
CA LEU A 14 -1.76 6.85 6.79
C LEU A 14 -1.92 6.12 5.46
N HIS A 15 -3.01 5.39 5.28
CA HIS A 15 -3.25 4.67 4.03
C HIS A 15 -3.59 5.59 2.87
N LEU A 16 -4.25 6.74 3.12
CA LEU A 16 -4.42 7.79 2.12
C LEU A 16 -3.07 8.37 1.69
N LEU A 17 -2.17 8.64 2.64
CA LEU A 17 -0.81 9.09 2.35
C LEU A 17 -0.06 8.07 1.48
N VAL A 18 -0.15 6.77 1.79
CA VAL A 18 0.46 5.71 0.97
C VAL A 18 -0.12 5.71 -0.44
N ALA A 19 -1.43 5.85 -0.60
CA ALA A 19 -2.07 5.92 -1.91
C ALA A 19 -1.60 7.13 -2.72
N LEU A 20 -1.49 8.31 -2.09
CA LEU A 20 -0.98 9.54 -2.72
C LEU A 20 0.50 9.41 -3.11
N LEU A 21 1.33 8.85 -2.23
CA LEU A 21 2.74 8.60 -2.54
C LEU A 21 2.88 7.63 -3.72
N TYR A 22 2.09 6.56 -3.73
CA TYR A 22 2.11 5.61 -4.82
C TYR A 22 1.67 6.26 -6.14
N TRP A 23 0.61 7.08 -6.11
CA TRP A 23 0.14 7.83 -7.26
C TRP A 23 1.20 8.78 -7.81
N ALA A 24 1.97 9.46 -6.94
CA ALA A 24 3.04 10.36 -7.35
C ALA A 24 4.30 9.63 -7.84
N LEU A 25 4.67 8.50 -7.21
CA LEU A 25 5.89 7.75 -7.51
C LEU A 25 5.80 6.97 -8.84
N ILE A 26 4.60 6.52 -9.24
CA ILE A 26 4.45 5.76 -10.49
C ILE A 26 4.93 6.54 -11.73
N PRO A 27 4.45 7.76 -12.01
CA PRO A 27 4.92 8.51 -13.18
C PRO A 27 6.41 8.84 -13.09
N LEU A 28 6.93 9.11 -11.89
CA LEU A 28 8.36 9.37 -11.70
C LEU A 28 9.20 8.15 -12.06
N GLY A 29 8.84 6.97 -11.58
CA GLY A 29 9.55 5.73 -11.90
C GLY A 29 9.42 5.35 -13.39
N MET A 30 8.27 5.56 -14.00
CA MET A 30 8.07 5.31 -15.43
C MET A 30 8.91 6.26 -16.29
N ASN A 31 8.99 7.54 -15.93
CA ASN A 31 9.83 8.49 -16.64
C ASN A 31 11.31 8.12 -16.50
N TRP A 32 11.78 7.84 -15.28
CA TRP A 32 13.13 7.38 -15.05
C TRP A 32 13.48 6.12 -15.84
N TYR A 33 12.60 5.12 -15.85
CA TYR A 33 12.82 3.90 -16.61
C TYR A 33 12.93 4.18 -18.12
N ARG A 34 12.06 5.04 -18.64
CA ARG A 34 12.08 5.44 -20.06
C ARG A 34 13.38 6.15 -20.43
N ASP A 35 13.90 7.02 -19.55
CA ASP A 35 15.11 7.78 -19.79
C ASP A 35 16.36 6.88 -19.79
N GLN A 36 16.37 5.80 -19.00
CA GLN A 36 17.47 4.83 -18.93
C GLN A 36 17.43 3.78 -20.03
N PHE A 37 16.27 3.29 -20.38
CA PHE A 37 16.11 2.11 -21.25
C PHE A 37 15.39 2.40 -22.59
N GLY A 38 15.02 3.66 -22.82
CA GLY A 38 14.33 4.09 -24.03
C GLY A 38 12.85 3.75 -24.09
N PHE A 39 12.21 4.10 -25.20
CA PHE A 39 10.78 3.80 -25.41
C PHE A 39 10.60 2.30 -25.62
N ALA A 40 9.62 1.77 -24.93
CA ALA A 40 9.19 0.40 -25.08
C ALA A 40 8.63 0.13 -26.49
N SER A 41 8.97 -1.01 -27.04
CA SER A 41 8.45 -1.48 -28.34
C SER A 41 6.94 -1.78 -28.26
N HIS A 42 6.29 -1.99 -29.40
CA HIS A 42 4.84 -2.34 -29.52
C HIS A 42 4.34 -3.51 -28.65
N ARG A 43 5.24 -4.30 -28.04
CA ARG A 43 4.91 -5.35 -27.06
C ARG A 43 4.40 -4.84 -25.71
N ASP A 44 4.46 -3.53 -25.45
CA ASP A 44 4.15 -2.95 -24.14
C ASP A 44 2.69 -2.53 -23.92
N ILE A 45 1.79 -2.71 -24.91
CA ILE A 45 0.37 -2.38 -24.74
C ILE A 45 -0.26 -3.23 -23.63
N GLY A 46 0.01 -4.54 -23.61
CA GLY A 46 -0.45 -5.44 -22.56
C GLY A 46 0.10 -5.08 -21.18
N LEU A 47 1.34 -4.61 -21.13
CA LEU A 47 1.97 -4.14 -19.91
C LEU A 47 1.30 -2.86 -19.37
N GLY A 48 0.98 -1.90 -20.22
CA GLY A 48 0.26 -0.68 -19.83
C GLY A 48 -1.11 -0.98 -19.21
N ILE A 49 -1.83 -1.95 -19.77
CA ILE A 49 -3.11 -2.42 -19.23
C ILE A 49 -2.89 -3.08 -17.86
N ALA A 50 -1.91 -3.98 -17.72
CA ALA A 50 -1.60 -4.63 -16.46
C ALA A 50 -1.20 -3.61 -15.37
N GLN A 51 -0.40 -2.61 -15.73
CA GLN A 51 -0.02 -1.52 -14.81
C GLN A 51 -1.22 -0.69 -14.36
N PHE A 52 -2.16 -0.42 -15.26
CA PHE A 52 -3.40 0.29 -14.93
C PHE A 52 -4.23 -0.49 -13.90
N TYR A 53 -4.42 -1.79 -14.10
CA TYR A 53 -5.15 -2.64 -13.13
C TYR A 53 -4.41 -2.73 -11.80
N LEU A 54 -3.09 -2.93 -11.80
CA LEU A 54 -2.28 -2.95 -10.58
C LEU A 54 -2.40 -1.65 -9.78
N PHE A 55 -2.35 -0.52 -10.47
CA PHE A 55 -2.51 0.78 -9.86
C PHE A 55 -3.85 0.90 -9.11
N TRP A 56 -4.96 0.58 -9.77
CA TRP A 56 -6.27 0.66 -9.16
C TRP A 56 -6.51 -0.38 -8.08
N MET A 57 -5.99 -1.60 -8.25
CA MET A 57 -6.05 -2.63 -7.21
C MET A 57 -5.30 -2.20 -5.96
N PHE A 58 -4.11 -1.62 -6.10
CA PHE A 58 -3.32 -1.15 -4.96
C PHE A 58 -4.00 0.02 -4.25
N ILE A 59 -4.45 1.04 -4.99
CA ILE A 59 -5.18 2.17 -4.40
C ILE A 59 -6.48 1.72 -3.73
N GLY A 60 -7.24 0.83 -4.35
CA GLY A 60 -8.49 0.29 -3.80
C GLY A 60 -8.27 -0.58 -2.55
N ALA A 61 -7.12 -1.25 -2.43
CA ALA A 61 -6.76 -2.03 -1.26
C ALA A 61 -6.50 -1.14 -0.02
N GLN A 62 -5.99 0.09 -0.18
CA GLN A 62 -5.62 0.95 0.95
C GLN A 62 -6.79 1.26 1.90
N PRO A 63 -7.98 1.73 1.46
CA PRO A 63 -9.10 1.97 2.36
C PRO A 63 -9.60 0.67 3.02
N LEU A 64 -9.59 -0.46 2.32
CA LEU A 64 -9.95 -1.76 2.91
C LEU A 64 -8.99 -2.13 4.03
N ILE A 65 -7.67 -2.00 3.82
CA ILE A 65 -6.65 -2.27 4.82
C ILE A 65 -6.81 -1.32 6.03
N ALA A 66 -7.12 -0.04 5.79
CA ALA A 66 -7.29 0.96 6.86
C ALA A 66 -8.43 0.60 7.81
N VAL A 67 -9.55 0.10 7.27
CA VAL A 67 -10.76 -0.20 8.05
C VAL A 67 -10.65 -1.52 8.82
N LEU A 68 -9.87 -2.49 8.34
CA LEU A 68 -9.71 -3.80 8.98
C LEU A 68 -8.96 -3.69 10.31
N ARG A 69 -9.40 -4.42 11.33
CA ARG A 69 -8.73 -4.51 12.64
C ARG A 69 -7.69 -5.62 12.70
N LEU A 70 -7.98 -6.76 12.06
CA LEU A 70 -7.14 -7.94 12.13
C LEU A 70 -5.91 -7.78 11.23
N LEU A 71 -4.72 -7.93 11.80
CA LEU A 71 -3.45 -7.84 11.05
C LEU A 71 -3.40 -8.83 9.90
N PHE A 72 -3.83 -10.07 10.15
CA PHE A 72 -3.85 -11.11 9.12
C PHE A 72 -4.74 -10.74 7.92
N ALA A 73 -5.92 -10.16 8.16
CA ALA A 73 -6.80 -9.70 7.10
C ALA A 73 -6.20 -8.55 6.28
N LYS A 74 -5.49 -7.62 6.94
CA LYS A 74 -4.74 -6.54 6.26
C LYS A 74 -3.67 -7.09 5.32
N LEU A 75 -2.87 -8.05 5.82
CA LEU A 75 -1.82 -8.68 5.03
C LEU A 75 -2.39 -9.48 3.86
N LEU A 76 -3.53 -10.15 4.05
CA LEU A 76 -4.19 -10.90 2.99
C LEU A 76 -4.71 -9.97 1.89
N VAL A 77 -5.33 -8.84 2.24
CA VAL A 77 -5.77 -7.83 1.26
C VAL A 77 -4.58 -7.23 0.50
N LEU A 78 -3.45 -6.97 1.19
CA LEU A 78 -2.23 -6.48 0.54
C LEU A 78 -1.60 -7.53 -0.38
N ALA A 79 -1.68 -8.81 -0.03
CA ALA A 79 -1.10 -9.90 -0.81
C ALA A 79 -1.76 -10.04 -2.20
N ILE A 80 -3.03 -9.67 -2.35
CA ILE A 80 -3.75 -9.78 -3.62
C ILE A 80 -3.09 -8.98 -4.74
N PRO A 81 -2.91 -7.63 -4.63
CA PRO A 81 -2.25 -6.86 -5.67
C PRO A 81 -0.78 -7.26 -5.87
N LEU A 82 -0.07 -7.67 -4.80
CA LEU A 82 1.31 -8.13 -4.92
C LEU A 82 1.42 -9.47 -5.65
N ALA A 83 0.53 -10.41 -5.40
CA ALA A 83 0.45 -11.68 -6.12
C ALA A 83 0.11 -11.47 -7.59
N PHE A 84 -0.84 -10.58 -7.89
CA PHE A 84 -1.20 -10.23 -9.25
C PHE A 84 -0.03 -9.56 -10.00
N ALA A 85 0.69 -8.65 -9.34
CA ALA A 85 1.91 -8.05 -9.90
C ALA A 85 2.98 -9.09 -10.20
N SER A 86 3.21 -10.00 -9.25
CA SER A 86 4.19 -11.08 -9.42
C SER A 86 3.81 -11.99 -10.59
N TRP A 87 2.55 -12.37 -10.69
CA TRP A 87 2.05 -13.19 -11.79
C TRP A 87 2.22 -12.53 -13.17
N THR A 88 1.86 -11.24 -13.28
CA THR A 88 1.84 -10.54 -14.58
C THR A 88 3.21 -10.08 -15.04
N LEU A 89 4.12 -9.73 -14.13
CA LEU A 89 5.39 -9.08 -14.45
C LEU A 89 6.61 -10.00 -14.34
N MET A 90 6.51 -11.12 -13.63
CA MET A 90 7.67 -11.98 -13.30
C MET A 90 8.42 -12.49 -14.54
N HIS A 91 7.71 -12.89 -15.59
CA HIS A 91 8.31 -13.52 -16.76
C HIS A 91 8.94 -12.54 -17.75
N ASN A 92 8.41 -11.32 -17.85
CA ASN A 92 8.78 -10.41 -18.93
C ASN A 92 9.54 -9.16 -18.45
N HIS A 93 9.36 -8.73 -17.19
CA HIS A 93 9.86 -7.44 -16.73
C HIS A 93 10.29 -7.46 -15.24
N PRO A 94 11.38 -8.17 -14.89
CA PRO A 94 11.78 -8.35 -13.48
C PRO A 94 12.09 -7.02 -12.75
N LEU A 95 12.67 -6.04 -13.42
CA LEU A 95 12.94 -4.72 -12.82
C LEU A 95 11.65 -3.96 -12.51
N ARG A 96 10.66 -4.03 -13.42
CA ARG A 96 9.35 -3.43 -13.18
C ARG A 96 8.60 -4.16 -12.07
N LEU A 97 8.73 -5.49 -11.99
CA LEU A 97 8.18 -6.26 -10.87
C LEU A 97 8.69 -5.72 -9.53
N VAL A 98 10.00 -5.59 -9.37
CA VAL A 98 10.60 -5.06 -8.14
C VAL A 98 10.04 -3.68 -7.81
N TYR A 99 9.97 -2.78 -8.78
CA TYR A 99 9.44 -1.43 -8.57
C TYR A 99 7.97 -1.42 -8.14
N PHE A 100 7.11 -2.24 -8.78
CA PHE A 100 5.67 -2.28 -8.50
C PHE A 100 5.27 -3.13 -7.30
N THR A 101 6.16 -3.99 -6.79
CA THR A 101 5.87 -4.84 -5.62
C THR A 101 6.62 -4.39 -4.37
N VAL A 102 7.92 -4.19 -4.45
CA VAL A 102 8.75 -3.91 -3.27
C VAL A 102 8.46 -2.51 -2.73
N GLY A 103 8.47 -1.48 -3.56
CA GLY A 103 8.22 -0.11 -3.12
C GLY A 103 6.84 0.05 -2.46
N PRO A 104 5.75 -0.19 -3.19
CA PRO A 104 4.40 -0.07 -2.64
C PRO A 104 4.13 -1.04 -1.50
N GLY A 105 4.65 -2.27 -1.57
CA GLY A 105 4.53 -3.27 -0.52
C GLY A 105 5.16 -2.81 0.80
N LEU A 106 6.36 -2.26 0.77
CA LEU A 106 7.05 -1.72 1.95
C LEU A 106 6.31 -0.51 2.54
N LEU A 107 5.83 0.41 1.69
CA LEU A 107 5.04 1.56 2.15
C LEU A 107 3.75 1.12 2.83
N ALA A 108 3.01 0.18 2.24
CA ALA A 108 1.79 -0.35 2.82
C ALA A 108 2.05 -1.13 4.11
N LEU A 109 3.12 -1.94 4.18
CA LEU A 109 3.53 -2.64 5.40
C LEU A 109 3.89 -1.67 6.51
N ALA A 110 4.64 -0.61 6.22
CA ALA A 110 4.96 0.44 7.19
C ALA A 110 3.68 1.09 7.75
N ALA A 111 2.72 1.45 6.89
CA ALA A 111 1.44 1.99 7.32
C ALA A 111 0.62 1.01 8.16
N ILE A 112 0.62 -0.29 7.81
CA ILE A 112 -0.04 -1.34 8.60
C ILE A 112 0.59 -1.43 9.99
N VAL A 113 1.91 -1.48 10.09
CA VAL A 113 2.64 -1.57 11.38
C VAL A 113 2.38 -0.33 12.23
N ILE A 114 2.51 0.87 11.66
CA ILE A 114 2.27 2.12 12.37
C ILE A 114 0.81 2.20 12.84
N SER A 115 -0.16 1.89 11.99
CA SER A 115 -1.58 1.93 12.36
C SER A 115 -1.94 0.89 13.43
N ALA A 116 -1.34 -0.31 13.37
CA ALA A 116 -1.51 -1.33 14.39
C ALA A 116 -0.90 -0.91 15.73
N TRP A 117 0.24 -0.24 15.71
CA TRP A 117 0.90 0.27 16.89
C TRP A 117 0.07 1.36 17.59
N TYR A 118 -0.57 2.28 16.84
CA TYR A 118 -1.49 3.26 17.41
C TYR A 118 -2.82 2.66 17.88
N ALA A 119 -3.25 1.54 17.34
CA ALA A 119 -4.46 0.84 17.74
C ALA A 119 -4.26 -0.07 18.96
N SER A 120 -3.01 -0.22 19.46
CA SER A 120 -2.70 -1.05 20.62
C SER A 120 -3.21 -0.40 21.93
N PRO A 121 -4.01 -1.11 22.75
CA PRO A 121 -4.62 -0.56 23.95
C PRO A 121 -3.63 -0.16 25.07
N ASN A 122 -2.38 -0.63 25.01
CA ASN A 122 -1.36 -0.37 26.04
C ASN A 122 -0.78 1.05 26.02
N ARG A 123 -1.33 1.98 25.25
CA ARG A 123 -0.82 3.37 25.15
C ARG A 123 -1.82 4.45 25.54
N LEU A 124 -2.96 4.11 26.07
CA LEU A 124 -3.74 5.12 26.81
C LEU A 124 -2.94 5.43 28.06
N PRO A 125 -2.42 6.67 28.21
CA PRO A 125 -1.71 7.03 29.43
C PRO A 125 -2.67 6.86 30.59
N ALA A 126 -2.18 6.25 31.69
CA ALA A 126 -2.84 6.14 32.98
C ALA A 126 -3.12 7.52 33.65
N ALA A 127 -3.21 8.58 32.85
CA ALA A 127 -3.34 9.97 33.29
C ALA A 127 -4.79 10.37 33.67
N MET A 128 -5.76 9.46 33.55
CA MET A 128 -7.15 9.79 33.91
C MET A 128 -7.62 9.23 35.26
N ASP A 129 -6.84 8.36 35.92
CA ASP A 129 -7.23 7.80 37.24
C ASP A 129 -6.85 8.68 38.44
N THR A 130 -6.10 9.77 38.25
CA THR A 130 -5.69 10.65 39.38
C THR A 130 -6.59 11.88 39.55
N ALA A 131 -7.66 12.03 38.75
CA ALA A 131 -8.56 13.19 38.84
C ALA A 131 -9.79 12.96 39.76
N HIS A 132 -9.92 11.78 40.39
CA HIS A 132 -11.02 11.43 41.29
C HIS A 132 -10.55 10.89 42.67
N ALA A 133 -9.36 11.25 43.06
CA ALA A 133 -8.91 11.01 44.45
C ALA A 133 -8.92 12.29 45.24
#